data_d3c67682592c27aa3207cbae2eb68c45
#
_entry.id   d3c67682592c27aa3207cbae2eb68c45
#
_cell.length_a   1.000
_cell.length_b   1.000
_cell.length_c   1.000
_cell.angle_alpha   90.00
_cell.angle_beta   90.00
_cell.angle_gamma   90.00
#
_symmetry.space_group_name_H-M   'P 1'
#
loop_
_entity.id
_entity.type
_entity.pdbx_description
1 polymer ?
#
loop_
_entity_poly.entity_id
_entity_poly.type
_entity_poly.pdbx_seq_one_letter_code
_entity_poly.pdbx_strand_id
1 'polypeptide(L)'
;LFLIIGTILFISSCEKNDDEMNYPTCLQTRIDNFIENYGVQNSPSNIKKYEYLSQTVYIFSGNNISDEQFSVIDKNCNTICSFGSIAGNNNCDNWESAEFIETVWIDNR
;
A
#
# COMPACT_ATOMS: atom_id res chain seq x y z
N LEU A 1 1.40 -24.50 -40.97
CA LEU A 1 1.39 -24.46 -40.22
C LEU A 1 1.32 -24.08 -39.38
N PHE A 2 1.44 -23.91 -39.22
CA PHE A 2 1.43 -23.59 -38.30
C PHE A 2 1.43 -23.06 -37.42
N LEU A 3 1.58 -22.88 -37.31
CA LEU A 3 1.65 -22.57 -36.40
C LEU A 3 1.60 -21.97 -35.69
N ILE A 4 1.56 -21.65 -35.67
CA ILE A 4 1.53 -21.25 -34.87
C ILE A 4 1.48 -20.92 -34.00
N ILE A 5 1.64 -20.72 -33.94
CA ILE A 5 1.54 -20.57 -33.01
C ILE A 5 1.73 -20.32 -32.02
N GLY A 6 2.00 -20.21 -31.96
CA GLY A 6 2.17 -20.04 -30.83
C GLY A 6 2.20 -19.27 -30.17
N THR A 7 2.26 -18.95 -30.39
CA THR A 7 2.33 -18.37 -29.58
C THR A 7 2.11 -17.95 -28.74
N ILE A 8 2.14 -17.79 -28.77
CA ILE A 8 1.90 -17.54 -27.83
C ILE A 8 2.14 -17.35 -26.90
N LEU A 9 2.49 -17.19 -26.96
CA LEU A 9 2.72 -17.22 -26.00
C LEU A 9 2.85 -16.60 -25.38
N PHE A 10 2.92 -16.34 -25.43
CA PHE A 10 3.08 -15.99 -24.67
C PHE A 10 2.84 -15.36 -24.06
N ILE A 11 3.10 -15.01 -24.21
CA ILE A 11 2.68 -14.59 -23.70
C ILE A 11 2.56 -14.62 -22.80
N SER A 12 2.63 -14.52 -22.69
CA SER A 12 2.36 -14.69 -21.81
C SER A 12 2.91 -14.60 -20.89
N SER A 13 3.06 -14.47 -20.82
CA SER A 13 3.86 -14.62 -19.82
C SER A 13 4.28 -13.42 -19.10
N CYS A 14 4.55 -12.47 -19.62
CA CYS A 14 5.12 -11.33 -18.99
C CYS A 14 4.27 -10.70 -17.98
N GLU A 15 3.09 -10.88 -18.04
CA GLU A 15 2.27 -10.23 -17.10
C GLU A 15 2.51 -10.70 -15.71
N LYS A 16 3.23 -11.74 -15.54
CA LYS A 16 3.50 -12.15 -14.21
C LYS A 16 4.34 -11.17 -13.45
N ASN A 17 4.99 -10.28 -14.13
CA ASN A 17 5.74 -9.27 -13.42
C ASN A 17 4.86 -8.39 -12.58
N ASP A 18 3.64 -8.23 -12.98
CA ASP A 18 2.73 -7.41 -12.22
C ASP A 18 2.45 -8.00 -10.88
N ASP A 19 2.62 -9.30 -10.74
CA ASP A 19 2.29 -9.96 -9.50
C ASP A 19 3.29 -9.69 -8.41
N GLU A 20 4.43 -9.12 -8.75
CA GLU A 20 5.44 -8.90 -7.75
C GLU A 20 5.10 -7.74 -6.84
N MET A 21 4.18 -6.87 -7.26
CA MET A 21 3.82 -5.75 -6.42
C MET A 21 2.44 -5.97 -5.85
N ASN A 22 2.39 -6.00 -4.53
CA ASN A 22 1.13 -6.18 -3.83
C ASN A 22 0.45 -4.87 -3.53
N TYR A 23 0.94 -3.78 -4.09
CA TYR A 23 0.40 -2.46 -3.84
C TYR A 23 0.49 -1.62 -5.11
N PRO A 24 -0.30 -0.55 -5.19
CA PRO A 24 -0.31 0.29 -6.40
C PRO A 24 1.03 0.96 -6.63
N THR A 25 1.34 1.20 -7.90
CA THR A 25 2.59 1.86 -8.27
C THR A 25 2.76 3.21 -7.60
N CYS A 26 1.66 3.93 -7.37
CA CYS A 26 1.77 5.24 -6.75
C CYS A 26 2.34 5.17 -5.35
N LEU A 27 2.23 4.02 -4.67
CA LEU A 27 2.81 3.89 -3.35
C LEU A 27 4.32 3.74 -3.41
N GLN A 28 4.85 3.28 -4.54
CA GLN A 28 6.30 3.16 -4.67
C GLN A 28 6.97 4.53 -4.56
N THR A 29 6.37 5.56 -5.13
CA THR A 29 6.91 6.91 -5.00
C THR A 29 6.92 7.33 -3.54
N ARG A 30 5.89 6.98 -2.82
CA ARG A 30 5.81 7.32 -1.41
C ARG A 30 6.90 6.61 -0.61
N ILE A 31 7.13 5.34 -0.91
CA ILE A 31 8.19 4.58 -0.28
C ILE A 31 9.55 5.20 -0.59
N ASP A 32 9.78 5.53 -1.86
CA ASP A 32 11.06 6.09 -2.26
C ASP A 32 11.33 7.41 -1.56
N ASN A 33 10.33 8.27 -1.46
CA ASN A 33 10.49 9.53 -0.78
C ASN A 33 10.78 9.34 0.70
N PHE A 34 10.12 8.38 1.32
CA PHE A 34 10.35 8.11 2.72
C PHE A 34 11.76 7.60 2.96
N ILE A 35 12.20 6.68 2.12
CA ILE A 35 13.54 6.10 2.25
C ILE A 35 14.60 7.19 2.08
N GLU A 36 14.35 8.11 1.18
CA GLU A 36 15.31 9.18 0.92
C GLU A 36 15.43 10.14 2.10
N ASN A 37 14.35 10.34 2.83
CA ASN A 37 14.30 11.37 3.86
C ASN A 37 14.45 10.84 5.28
N TYR A 38 14.28 9.55 5.49
CA TYR A 38 14.29 9.00 6.84
C TYR A 38 15.09 7.71 6.90
N GLY A 39 15.72 7.49 8.05
CA GLY A 39 16.41 6.24 8.28
C GLY A 39 15.46 5.17 8.77
N VAL A 40 16.01 3.99 9.04
CA VAL A 40 15.23 2.88 9.56
C VAL A 40 14.75 3.25 10.97
N GLN A 41 13.47 3.00 11.22
CA GLN A 41 12.86 3.32 12.49
C GLN A 41 12.96 2.14 13.43
N ASN A 42 12.83 2.40 14.74
CA ASN A 42 12.86 1.33 15.73
C ASN A 42 11.78 0.30 15.46
N SER A 43 10.58 0.76 15.14
CA SER A 43 9.55 -0.10 14.62
C SER A 43 9.56 0.11 13.12
N PRO A 44 9.80 -0.94 12.33
CA PRO A 44 9.95 -0.74 10.89
C PRO A 44 8.72 -0.10 10.26
N SER A 45 8.96 0.84 9.38
CA SER A 45 7.88 1.46 8.62
C SER A 45 7.25 0.40 7.72
N ASN A 46 5.98 0.57 7.42
CA ASN A 46 5.30 -0.46 6.66
C ASN A 46 4.07 0.10 5.97
N ILE A 47 3.51 -0.69 5.06
CA ILE A 47 2.24 -0.39 4.41
C ILE A 47 1.35 -1.59 4.61
N LYS A 48 0.15 -1.35 5.11
CA LYS A 48 -0.83 -2.40 5.35
C LYS A 48 -2.03 -2.22 4.44
N LYS A 49 -2.57 -3.33 4.01
CA LYS A 49 -3.69 -3.39 3.09
C LYS A 49 -4.93 -3.83 3.84
N TYR A 50 -6.03 -3.14 3.62
CA TYR A 50 -7.29 -3.43 4.28
C TYR A 50 -8.43 -3.43 3.28
N GLU A 51 -9.50 -4.08 3.67
CA GLU A 51 -10.77 -3.95 2.97
C GLU A 51 -11.65 -3.03 3.81
N TYR A 52 -12.11 -1.93 3.23
CA TYR A 52 -12.86 -0.93 3.96
C TYR A 52 -13.93 -0.34 3.07
N LEU A 53 -15.18 -0.39 3.51
CA LEU A 53 -16.31 0.12 2.75
C LEU A 53 -16.33 -0.44 1.33
N SER A 54 -16.13 -1.75 1.25
CA SER A 54 -16.19 -2.50 0.00
C SER A 54 -15.12 -2.13 -1.00
N GLN A 55 -14.01 -1.56 -0.54
CA GLN A 55 -12.90 -1.29 -1.43
C GLN A 55 -11.58 -1.56 -0.74
N THR A 56 -10.56 -1.80 -1.53
CA THR A 56 -9.23 -2.05 -1.03
C THR A 56 -8.56 -0.71 -0.74
N VAL A 57 -8.01 -0.60 0.46
CA VAL A 57 -7.32 0.63 0.86
C VAL A 57 -5.97 0.28 1.46
N TYR A 58 -5.12 1.29 1.60
CA TYR A 58 -3.76 1.12 2.11
C TYR A 58 -3.45 2.18 3.13
N ILE A 59 -2.65 1.81 4.13
CA ILE A 59 -2.19 2.74 5.15
C ILE A 59 -0.69 2.64 5.25
N PHE A 60 -0.01 3.76 5.07
CA PHE A 60 1.44 3.85 5.27
C PHE A 60 1.69 4.28 6.70
N SER A 61 2.50 3.51 7.40
CA SER A 61 2.92 3.83 8.76
C SER A 61 4.41 4.06 8.76
N GLY A 62 4.83 5.30 8.95
CA GLY A 62 6.24 5.63 8.95
C GLY A 62 6.94 5.27 10.23
N ASN A 63 6.19 5.28 11.34
CA ASN A 63 6.73 4.99 12.67
C ASN A 63 7.87 5.91 13.05
N ASN A 64 7.87 7.11 12.45
CA ASN A 64 8.94 8.06 12.73
C ASN A 64 8.50 9.20 13.64
N ILE A 65 7.24 9.22 14.05
CA ILE A 65 6.75 10.17 15.04
C ILE A 65 5.73 9.44 15.91
N SER A 66 5.60 9.89 17.15
CA SER A 66 4.76 9.18 18.09
C SER A 66 3.29 9.46 17.91
N ASP A 67 2.93 10.59 17.35
CA ASP A 67 1.52 10.95 17.14
C ASP A 67 1.17 10.96 15.67
N GLU A 68 1.57 9.92 14.97
CA GLU A 68 1.39 9.88 13.54
C GLU A 68 -0.08 9.84 13.19
N GLN A 69 -0.48 10.68 12.25
CA GLN A 69 -1.81 10.63 11.70
C GLN A 69 -1.77 9.79 10.42
N PHE A 70 -2.69 8.85 10.32
CA PHE A 70 -2.69 7.92 9.21
C PHE A 70 -3.69 8.36 8.16
N SER A 71 -3.29 8.29 6.91
CA SER A 71 -4.18 8.53 5.78
C SER A 71 -4.56 7.20 5.17
N VAL A 72 -5.85 7.01 4.97
CA VAL A 72 -6.36 5.82 4.30
C VAL A 72 -6.49 6.18 2.83
N ILE A 73 -5.75 5.48 1.99
CA ILE A 73 -5.72 5.82 0.57
C ILE A 73 -6.22 4.66 -0.27
N ASP A 74 -6.79 4.99 -1.42
CA ASP A 74 -7.28 3.98 -2.33
C ASP A 74 -6.15 3.57 -3.29
N LYS A 75 -6.48 2.76 -4.27
CA LYS A 75 -5.47 2.22 -5.18
C LYS A 75 -4.86 3.29 -6.09
N ASN A 76 -5.46 4.46 -6.14
CA ASN A 76 -4.91 5.59 -6.90
C ASN A 76 -4.20 6.58 -6.01
N CYS A 77 -4.00 6.22 -4.75
CA CYS A 77 -3.35 7.06 -3.75
C CYS A 77 -4.14 8.31 -3.40
N ASN A 78 -5.45 8.28 -3.63
CA ASN A 78 -6.31 9.36 -3.18
C ASN A 78 -6.66 9.11 -1.73
N THR A 79 -6.57 10.15 -0.90
CA THR A 79 -6.92 10.02 0.51
C THR A 79 -8.43 9.95 0.65
N ILE A 80 -8.91 8.87 1.26
CA ILE A 80 -10.33 8.68 1.50
C ILE A 80 -10.72 9.30 2.83
N CYS A 81 -9.91 9.07 3.85
CA CYS A 81 -10.16 9.57 5.19
C CYS A 81 -8.85 9.47 5.97
N SER A 82 -8.86 9.99 7.19
CA SER A 82 -7.69 9.99 8.04
C SER A 82 -8.09 9.70 9.47
N PHE A 83 -7.18 9.14 10.24
CA PHE A 83 -7.41 8.88 11.65
C PHE A 83 -6.07 8.79 12.38
N GLY A 84 -6.15 8.66 13.69
CA GLY A 84 -4.94 8.57 14.52
C GLY A 84 -4.67 9.90 15.16
N SER A 85 -3.60 10.25 15.54
CA SER A 85 -3.12 11.49 16.10
C SER A 85 -3.93 11.98 17.31
N ILE A 86 -3.24 12.58 18.22
CA ILE A 86 -3.87 13.14 19.42
C ILE A 86 -4.80 14.28 19.07
N ALA A 87 -4.51 15.00 17.99
CA ALA A 87 -5.34 16.11 17.58
C ALA A 87 -6.73 15.68 17.16
N GLY A 88 -6.90 14.40 16.86
CA GLY A 88 -8.23 13.87 16.71
C GLY A 88 -8.94 14.13 15.42
N ASN A 89 -8.25 14.15 14.30
CA ASN A 89 -8.90 14.29 13.01
C ASN A 89 -9.32 12.92 12.50
N ASN A 90 -10.33 12.34 13.15
CA ASN A 90 -10.81 11.02 12.75
C ASN A 90 -12.04 11.16 11.93
N ASN A 91 -11.95 10.95 10.62
CA ASN A 91 -13.13 10.97 9.78
C ASN A 91 -13.29 9.68 9.00
N CYS A 92 -12.68 8.61 9.47
CA CYS A 92 -12.90 7.29 8.88
C CYS A 92 -14.06 6.63 9.60
N ASP A 93 -15.26 6.76 9.02
CA ASP A 93 -16.45 6.22 9.65
C ASP A 93 -16.36 4.71 9.75
N ASN A 94 -16.68 4.17 10.93
CA ASN A 94 -16.68 2.74 11.14
C ASN A 94 -15.37 2.08 10.78
N TRP A 95 -14.26 2.73 11.10
CA TRP A 95 -12.97 2.13 10.79
C TRP A 95 -12.81 0.77 11.45
N GLU A 96 -13.46 0.56 12.58
CA GLU A 96 -13.35 -0.72 13.25
C GLU A 96 -13.93 -1.85 12.41
N SER A 97 -14.68 -1.55 11.37
CA SER A 97 -15.21 -2.59 10.48
C SER A 97 -14.22 -2.93 9.36
N ALA A 98 -13.13 -2.20 9.24
CA ALA A 98 -12.13 -2.50 8.23
C ALA A 98 -11.47 -3.84 8.55
N GLU A 99 -11.16 -4.60 7.50
CA GLU A 99 -10.55 -5.91 7.69
C GLU A 99 -9.13 -5.88 7.19
N PHE A 100 -8.19 -6.22 8.05
CA PHE A 100 -6.79 -6.30 7.68
C PHE A 100 -6.58 -7.47 6.73
N ILE A 101 -5.90 -7.22 5.61
CA ILE A 101 -5.63 -8.27 4.65
C ILE A 101 -4.20 -8.75 4.77
N GLU A 102 -3.24 -7.84 4.64
CA GLU A 102 -1.84 -8.21 4.71
C GLU A 102 -0.96 -6.99 4.78
N THR A 103 0.28 -7.19 5.20
CA THR A 103 1.29 -6.15 5.12
C THR A 103 1.95 -6.30 3.76
N VAL A 104 1.90 -5.25 2.95
CA VAL A 104 2.38 -5.34 1.59
C VAL A 104 3.78 -4.78 1.41
N TRP A 105 4.29 -4.07 2.40
CA TRP A 105 5.65 -3.55 2.35
C TRP A 105 6.15 -3.35 3.76
N ILE A 106 7.40 -3.68 4.01
CA ILE A 106 8.08 -3.45 5.28
C ILE A 106 9.46 -2.90 4.97
N ASP A 107 9.85 -1.86 5.71
CA ASP A 107 11.19 -1.30 5.57
C ASP A 107 12.17 -2.24 6.27
N ASN A 108 12.88 -3.00 5.48
CA ASN A 108 13.81 -3.97 6.04
C ASN A 108 15.27 -3.63 5.70
N ARG A 109 15.58 -2.36 5.58
CA ARG A 109 16.94 -1.90 5.32
C ARG A 109 17.91 -2.29 6.42
#